data_da03fd6de022d845b83873753259cbe1
#
_entry.id   da03fd6de022d845b83873753259cbe1
#
_cell.length_a   1.000
_cell.length_b   1.000
_cell.length_c   1.000
_cell.angle_alpha   90.00
_cell.angle_beta   90.00
_cell.angle_gamma   90.00
#
_symmetry.space_group_name_H-M   'P 1'
#
loop_
_entity.id
_entity.type
_entity.pdbx_description
1 polymer ?
#
loop_
_entity_poly.entity_id
_entity_poly.type
_entity_poly.pdbx_seq_one_letter_code
_entity_poly.pdbx_strand_id
1 'polypeptide(L)'
;RICDTRKTTPGLRALEKAAVRAGGGSNHRFGLDDAVLVKDNHLAFAGGIGPALAGIRERVGHLVRVEVEVDTLEQLDEVLALGVETGIVDVVLLDNMSPAQLRQAVTRVAGRCITEASGRITAQSAPAVAASGVDLISAGWITHSAPILDIGLDHR
;
A
#
# COMPACT_ATOMS: atom_id res chain seq x y z
N ARG A 1 0.73 4.01 10.39
CA ARG A 1 -0.75 3.95 10.37
C ARG A 1 -1.22 2.65 9.72
N ILE A 2 -2.45 2.20 10.05
CA ILE A 2 -3.07 1.04 9.39
C ILE A 2 -4.01 1.54 8.29
N CYS A 3 -3.89 0.95 7.09
CA CYS A 3 -4.70 1.27 5.93
C CYS A 3 -5.52 0.07 5.47
N ASP A 4 -6.66 0.34 4.84
CA ASP A 4 -7.41 -0.66 4.09
C ASP A 4 -6.76 -0.94 2.72
N THR A 5 -7.46 -1.70 1.89
CA THR A 5 -7.10 -1.98 0.50
C THR A 5 -8.33 -1.88 -0.40
N ARG A 6 -8.17 -2.15 -1.70
CA ARG A 6 -9.30 -2.34 -2.62
C ARG A 6 -9.89 -3.75 -2.59
N LYS A 7 -9.37 -4.64 -1.74
CA LYS A 7 -9.92 -5.99 -1.52
C LYS A 7 -11.15 -5.90 -0.61
N THR A 8 -12.28 -5.56 -1.19
CA THR A 8 -13.56 -5.31 -0.50
C THR A 8 -14.64 -6.26 -0.99
N THR A 9 -15.68 -6.47 -0.18
CA THR A 9 -16.87 -7.20 -0.61
C THR A 9 -17.53 -6.47 -1.79
N PRO A 10 -17.93 -7.19 -2.86
CA PRO A 10 -18.59 -6.56 -4.00
C PRO A 10 -19.79 -5.69 -3.59
N GLY A 11 -19.79 -4.45 -4.07
CA GLY A 11 -20.83 -3.45 -3.75
C GLY A 11 -20.69 -2.76 -2.38
N LEU A 12 -19.86 -3.24 -1.45
CA LEU A 12 -19.76 -2.71 -0.08
C LEU A 12 -18.54 -1.84 0.18
N ARG A 13 -17.70 -1.54 -0.82
CA ARG A 13 -16.44 -0.78 -0.63
C ARG A 13 -16.63 0.53 0.11
N ALA A 14 -17.65 1.30 -0.21
CA ALA A 14 -17.91 2.58 0.43
C ALA A 14 -18.18 2.42 1.94
N LEU A 15 -18.97 1.42 2.31
CA LEU A 15 -19.31 1.13 3.71
C LEU A 15 -18.11 0.58 4.47
N GLU A 16 -17.38 -0.38 3.89
CA GLU A 16 -16.20 -0.99 4.53
C GLU A 16 -15.09 0.04 4.74
N LYS A 17 -14.82 0.91 3.76
CA LYS A 17 -13.84 2.00 3.92
C LYS A 17 -14.29 3.05 4.94
N ALA A 18 -15.58 3.35 5.01
CA ALA A 18 -16.13 4.23 6.06
C ALA A 18 -15.96 3.60 7.44
N ALA A 19 -16.20 2.29 7.59
CA ALA A 19 -16.00 1.56 8.83
C ALA A 19 -14.52 1.56 9.27
N VAL A 20 -13.58 1.38 8.35
CA VAL A 20 -12.13 1.50 8.64
C VAL A 20 -11.78 2.86 9.22
N ARG A 21 -12.29 3.95 8.63
CA ARG A 21 -12.09 5.30 9.17
C ARG A 21 -12.72 5.49 10.55
N ALA A 22 -13.94 4.99 10.74
CA ALA A 22 -14.62 5.03 12.03
C ALA A 22 -13.84 4.28 13.13
N GLY A 23 -13.14 3.21 12.75
CA GLY A 23 -12.24 2.45 13.61
C GLY A 23 -10.85 3.07 13.82
N GLY A 24 -10.58 4.27 13.29
CA GLY A 24 -9.30 4.97 13.43
C GLY A 24 -8.24 4.61 12.40
N GLY A 25 -8.57 3.78 11.42
CA GLY A 25 -7.71 3.47 10.28
C GLY A 25 -7.72 4.56 9.20
N SER A 26 -6.89 4.38 8.18
CA SER A 26 -6.82 5.25 7.00
C SER A 26 -7.32 4.50 5.77
N ASN A 27 -7.84 5.22 4.79
CA ASN A 27 -8.18 4.61 3.52
C ASN A 27 -6.99 4.68 2.54
N HIS A 28 -6.70 3.57 1.91
CA HIS A 28 -5.94 3.51 0.66
C HIS A 28 -6.83 3.99 -0.50
N ARG A 29 -6.28 4.12 -1.70
CA ARG A 29 -7.05 4.55 -2.88
C ARG A 29 -8.38 3.82 -3.00
N PHE A 30 -9.41 4.56 -3.40
CA PHE A 30 -10.77 4.03 -3.52
C PHE A 30 -10.99 3.27 -4.83
N GLY A 31 -10.48 3.81 -5.93
CA GLY A 31 -10.66 3.29 -7.28
C GLY A 31 -9.33 3.00 -7.99
N LEU A 32 -9.38 3.16 -9.31
CA LEU A 32 -8.20 3.11 -10.20
C LEU A 32 -7.85 4.50 -10.73
N ASP A 33 -8.68 5.48 -10.43
CA ASP A 33 -8.69 6.85 -10.94
C ASP A 33 -8.20 7.89 -9.93
N ASP A 34 -8.09 7.52 -8.66
CA ASP A 34 -7.71 8.43 -7.57
C ASP A 34 -6.22 8.35 -7.19
N ALA A 35 -5.51 7.27 -7.55
CA ALA A 35 -4.06 7.13 -7.43
C ALA A 35 -3.53 6.00 -8.31
N VAL A 36 -2.27 6.10 -8.73
CA VAL A 36 -1.58 5.04 -9.47
C VAL A 36 -0.93 4.07 -8.48
N LEU A 37 -1.10 2.76 -8.70
CA LEU A 37 -0.32 1.70 -8.06
C LEU A 37 0.22 0.79 -9.15
N VAL A 38 1.53 0.81 -9.31
CA VAL A 38 2.26 -0.08 -10.21
C VAL A 38 2.56 -1.37 -9.47
N LYS A 39 2.20 -2.48 -10.08
CA LYS A 39 2.38 -3.84 -9.54
C LYS A 39 3.34 -4.65 -10.40
N ASP A 40 3.78 -5.80 -9.86
CA ASP A 40 4.61 -6.80 -10.54
C ASP A 40 4.18 -7.05 -11.99
N ASN A 41 2.90 -7.31 -12.22
CA ASN A 41 2.35 -7.54 -13.55
C ASN A 41 2.48 -6.30 -14.46
N HIS A 42 2.32 -5.10 -13.93
CA HIS A 42 2.51 -3.87 -14.71
C HIS A 42 3.97 -3.70 -15.13
N LEU A 43 4.90 -4.00 -14.21
CA LEU A 43 6.34 -3.98 -14.49
C LEU A 43 6.71 -5.00 -15.57
N ALA A 44 6.16 -6.22 -15.47
CA ALA A 44 6.39 -7.28 -16.46
C ALA A 44 5.89 -6.87 -17.87
N PHE A 45 4.67 -6.32 -17.96
CA PHE A 45 4.11 -5.85 -19.24
C PHE A 45 4.85 -4.66 -19.82
N ALA A 46 5.36 -3.76 -18.98
CA ALA A 46 6.11 -2.59 -19.42
C ALA A 46 7.54 -2.93 -19.88
N GLY A 47 8.07 -4.09 -19.48
CA GLY A 47 9.46 -4.49 -19.71
C GLY A 47 10.43 -4.00 -18.64
N GLY A 48 9.95 -3.74 -17.42
CA GLY A 48 10.74 -3.36 -16.24
C GLY A 48 10.32 -2.03 -15.61
N ILE A 49 11.02 -1.67 -14.54
CA ILE A 49 10.73 -0.46 -13.72
C ILE A 49 10.93 0.81 -14.56
N GLY A 50 12.06 0.96 -15.24
CA GLY A 50 12.36 2.15 -16.03
C GLY A 50 11.31 2.48 -17.09
N PRO A 51 10.95 1.54 -18.01
CA PRO A 51 9.89 1.75 -18.99
C PRO A 51 8.52 2.04 -18.37
N ALA A 52 8.17 1.38 -17.25
CA ALA A 52 6.92 1.64 -16.53
C ALA A 52 6.86 3.09 -16.03
N LEU A 53 7.92 3.56 -15.38
CA LEU A 53 8.01 4.93 -14.86
C LEU A 53 8.01 5.98 -15.97
N ALA A 54 8.66 5.72 -17.10
CA ALA A 54 8.62 6.59 -18.25
C ALA A 54 7.19 6.78 -18.78
N GLY A 55 6.43 5.67 -18.90
CA GLY A 55 5.03 5.73 -19.32
C GLY A 55 4.12 6.48 -18.33
N ILE A 56 4.41 6.41 -17.04
CA ILE A 56 3.69 7.18 -16.00
C ILE A 56 3.98 8.68 -16.15
N ARG A 57 5.23 9.05 -16.27
CA ARG A 57 5.66 10.45 -16.42
C ARG A 57 4.98 11.17 -17.60
N GLU A 58 4.71 10.44 -18.68
CA GLU A 58 4.06 10.99 -19.87
C GLU A 58 2.55 11.17 -19.73
N ARG A 59 1.89 10.37 -18.89
CA ARG A 59 0.42 10.23 -18.92
C ARG A 59 -0.27 10.61 -17.61
N VAL A 60 0.44 10.59 -16.49
CA VAL A 60 -0.15 10.85 -15.18
C VAL A 60 0.00 12.33 -14.81
N GLY A 61 -1.11 12.94 -14.40
CA GLY A 61 -1.13 14.35 -13.98
C GLY A 61 -0.39 14.56 -12.64
N HIS A 62 0.17 15.74 -12.45
CA HIS A 62 1.02 16.10 -11.31
C HIS A 62 0.34 16.06 -9.94
N LEU A 63 -0.98 15.98 -9.88
CA LEU A 63 -1.74 15.86 -8.62
C LEU A 63 -2.09 14.43 -8.24
N VAL A 64 -1.72 13.46 -9.09
CA VAL A 64 -1.99 12.04 -8.85
C VAL A 64 -0.77 11.40 -8.19
N ARG A 65 -0.98 10.81 -7.01
CA ARG A 65 0.06 10.06 -6.31
C ARG A 65 0.41 8.77 -7.03
N VAL A 66 1.70 8.46 -7.04
CA VAL A 66 2.25 7.25 -7.65
C VAL A 66 2.91 6.39 -6.59
N GLU A 67 2.42 5.16 -6.50
CA GLU A 67 2.95 4.11 -5.65
C GLU A 67 3.49 2.96 -6.51
N VAL A 68 4.63 2.40 -6.12
CA VAL A 68 5.24 1.24 -6.80
C VAL A 68 5.44 0.11 -5.81
N GLU A 69 4.90 -1.06 -6.15
CA GLU A 69 5.05 -2.31 -5.40
C GLU A 69 6.39 -2.98 -5.77
N VAL A 70 7.14 -3.39 -4.75
CA VAL A 70 8.41 -4.08 -4.87
C VAL A 70 8.48 -5.27 -3.91
N ASP A 71 9.03 -6.39 -4.38
CA ASP A 71 9.17 -7.63 -3.63
C ASP A 71 10.59 -7.82 -3.07
N THR A 72 11.56 -7.09 -3.61
CA THR A 72 12.97 -7.22 -3.23
C THR A 72 13.63 -5.88 -2.96
N LEU A 73 14.73 -5.93 -2.21
CA LEU A 73 15.51 -4.73 -1.91
C LEU A 73 16.24 -4.19 -3.14
N GLU A 74 16.53 -5.03 -4.12
CA GLU A 74 17.16 -4.65 -5.40
C GLU A 74 16.16 -3.85 -6.25
N GLN A 75 14.90 -4.29 -6.33
CA GLN A 75 13.84 -3.53 -6.98
C GLN A 75 13.60 -2.19 -6.27
N LEU A 76 13.66 -2.17 -4.93
CA LEU A 76 13.56 -0.93 -4.17
C LEU A 76 14.67 0.05 -4.58
N ASP A 77 15.92 -0.39 -4.66
CA ASP A 77 17.05 0.47 -5.05
C ASP A 77 16.84 1.04 -6.45
N GLU A 78 16.32 0.25 -7.40
CA GLU A 78 16.00 0.71 -8.75
C GLU A 78 14.87 1.75 -8.74
N VAL A 79 13.78 1.51 -7.98
CA VAL A 79 12.67 2.47 -7.83
C VAL A 79 13.15 3.77 -7.19
N LEU A 80 14.03 3.69 -6.19
CA LEU A 80 14.60 4.88 -5.56
C LEU A 80 15.38 5.73 -6.56
N ALA A 81 16.25 5.11 -7.34
CA ALA A 81 17.09 5.81 -8.32
C ALA A 81 16.27 6.38 -9.50
N LEU A 82 15.37 5.59 -10.08
CA LEU A 82 14.65 5.95 -11.29
C LEU A 82 13.34 6.70 -11.04
N GLY A 83 12.73 6.52 -9.90
CA GLY A 83 11.38 7.03 -9.58
C GLY A 83 11.36 8.09 -8.49
N VAL A 84 11.93 7.80 -7.34
CA VAL A 84 11.89 8.70 -6.17
C VAL A 84 12.80 9.92 -6.38
N GLU A 85 14.04 9.72 -6.80
CA GLU A 85 14.99 10.80 -7.05
C GLU A 85 14.57 11.72 -8.21
N THR A 86 13.75 11.20 -9.13
CA THR A 86 13.19 11.98 -10.25
C THR A 86 11.84 12.63 -9.93
N GLY A 87 11.28 12.39 -8.75
CA GLY A 87 9.98 12.95 -8.32
C GLY A 87 8.76 12.32 -8.98
N ILE A 88 8.89 11.11 -9.57
CA ILE A 88 7.77 10.37 -10.19
C ILE A 88 7.06 9.52 -9.12
N VAL A 89 7.79 8.91 -8.18
CA VAL A 89 7.24 7.98 -7.18
C VAL A 89 7.16 8.66 -5.82
N ASP A 90 5.97 8.63 -5.24
CA ASP A 90 5.67 9.20 -3.92
C ASP A 90 5.73 8.16 -2.80
N VAL A 91 5.40 6.90 -3.12
CA VAL A 91 5.22 5.81 -2.16
C VAL A 91 5.86 4.53 -2.70
N VAL A 92 6.55 3.78 -1.85
CA VAL A 92 7.00 2.43 -2.15
C VAL A 92 6.23 1.44 -1.29
N LEU A 93 5.59 0.46 -1.93
CA LEU A 93 4.89 -0.62 -1.27
C LEU A 93 5.81 -1.83 -1.21
N LEU A 94 6.16 -2.25 0.01
CA LEU A 94 7.07 -3.35 0.32
C LEU A 94 6.24 -4.62 0.54
N ASP A 95 6.09 -5.44 -0.50
CA ASP A 95 5.18 -6.58 -0.47
C ASP A 95 5.85 -7.85 0.07
N ASN A 96 5.18 -8.52 1.00
CA ASN A 96 5.60 -9.78 1.60
C ASN A 96 7.02 -9.80 2.21
N MET A 97 7.59 -8.66 2.57
CA MET A 97 8.91 -8.56 3.20
C MET A 97 8.86 -8.92 4.69
N SER A 98 9.87 -9.63 5.17
CA SER A 98 10.05 -9.88 6.59
C SER A 98 10.35 -8.58 7.37
N PRO A 99 10.09 -8.53 8.70
CA PRO A 99 10.42 -7.36 9.51
C PRO A 99 11.90 -6.93 9.43
N ALA A 100 12.80 -7.87 9.18
CA ALA A 100 14.22 -7.57 8.99
C ALA A 100 14.48 -6.87 7.64
N GLN A 101 13.84 -7.32 6.56
CA GLN A 101 13.91 -6.68 5.24
C GLN A 101 13.22 -5.31 5.25
N LEU A 102 12.07 -5.18 5.95
CA LEU A 102 11.39 -3.89 6.11
C LEU A 102 12.29 -2.85 6.79
N ARG A 103 13.02 -3.21 7.86
CA ARG A 103 14.00 -2.30 8.49
C ARG A 103 15.11 -1.87 7.52
N GLN A 104 15.61 -2.80 6.70
CA GLN A 104 16.61 -2.47 5.68
C GLN A 104 16.02 -1.53 4.61
N ALA A 105 14.79 -1.79 4.16
CA ALA A 105 14.08 -0.95 3.20
C ALA A 105 13.88 0.47 3.75
N VAL A 106 13.39 0.61 4.98
CA VAL A 106 13.23 1.92 5.65
C VAL A 106 14.57 2.68 5.73
N THR A 107 15.64 1.97 6.08
CA THR A 107 16.99 2.57 6.10
C THR A 107 17.44 3.04 4.72
N ARG A 108 17.18 2.24 3.66
CA ARG A 108 17.51 2.61 2.27
C ARG A 108 16.68 3.78 1.78
N VAL A 109 15.37 3.80 2.10
CA VAL A 109 14.48 4.91 1.73
C VAL A 109 14.89 6.22 2.42
N ALA A 110 15.31 6.16 3.67
CA ALA A 110 15.83 7.30 4.44
C ALA A 110 14.92 8.55 4.40
N GLY A 111 13.60 8.35 4.45
CA GLY A 111 12.60 9.43 4.44
C GLY A 111 12.40 10.13 3.09
N ARG A 112 12.97 9.63 1.99
CA ARG A 112 12.82 10.24 0.64
C ARG A 112 11.44 10.05 0.03
N CYS A 113 10.71 9.01 0.43
CA CYS A 113 9.33 8.74 0.06
C CYS A 113 8.60 8.02 1.20
N ILE A 114 7.30 7.85 1.08
CA ILE A 114 6.49 7.09 2.03
C ILE A 114 6.75 5.59 1.84
N THR A 115 6.87 4.85 2.95
CA THR A 115 7.00 3.40 2.96
C THR A 115 5.70 2.74 3.40
N GLU A 116 5.18 1.81 2.62
CA GLU A 116 4.01 1.01 2.97
C GLU A 116 4.38 -0.47 3.01
N ALA A 117 4.07 -1.17 4.11
CA ALA A 117 4.21 -2.62 4.19
C ALA A 117 2.90 -3.30 3.84
N SER A 118 2.96 -4.33 2.99
CA SER A 118 1.83 -5.15 2.55
C SER A 118 2.17 -6.64 2.60
N GLY A 119 1.16 -7.48 2.38
CA GLY A 119 1.32 -8.92 2.27
C GLY A 119 1.04 -9.68 3.56
N ARG A 120 -0.12 -10.35 3.60
CA ARG A 120 -0.56 -11.28 4.67
C ARG A 120 -0.41 -10.76 6.11
N ILE A 121 -0.49 -9.45 6.31
CA ILE A 121 -0.36 -8.84 7.63
C ILE A 121 -1.63 -9.12 8.43
N THR A 122 -1.46 -9.63 9.65
CA THR A 122 -2.54 -9.95 10.60
C THR A 122 -2.42 -9.05 11.83
N ALA A 123 -3.44 -9.06 12.71
CA ALA A 123 -3.38 -8.36 13.99
C ALA A 123 -2.17 -8.80 14.84
N GLN A 124 -1.78 -10.07 14.75
CA GLN A 124 -0.64 -10.63 15.47
C GLN A 124 0.71 -10.18 14.91
N SER A 125 0.83 -10.07 13.57
CA SER A 125 2.08 -9.68 12.91
C SER A 125 2.27 -8.16 12.82
N ALA A 126 1.19 -7.38 12.83
CA ALA A 126 1.22 -5.92 12.66
C ALA A 126 2.15 -5.18 13.63
N PRO A 127 2.26 -5.54 14.94
CA PRO A 127 3.21 -4.88 15.85
C PRO A 127 4.67 -5.03 15.42
N ALA A 128 5.08 -6.22 14.95
CA ALA A 128 6.44 -6.46 14.47
C ALA A 128 6.75 -5.72 13.16
N VAL A 129 5.74 -5.62 12.27
CA VAL A 129 5.82 -4.82 11.04
C VAL A 129 5.93 -3.33 11.39
N ALA A 130 5.10 -2.82 12.30
CA ALA A 130 5.17 -1.43 12.76
C ALA A 130 6.52 -1.07 13.38
N ALA A 131 7.11 -1.99 14.15
CA ALA A 131 8.43 -1.81 14.76
C ALA A 131 9.58 -1.78 13.74
N SER A 132 9.34 -2.08 12.47
CA SER A 132 10.34 -1.91 11.39
C SER A 132 10.56 -0.45 11.00
N GLY A 133 9.61 0.45 11.36
CA GLY A 133 9.69 1.87 11.06
C GLY A 133 8.97 2.29 9.77
N VAL A 134 8.21 1.40 9.12
CA VAL A 134 7.38 1.77 7.96
C VAL A 134 6.30 2.79 8.34
N ASP A 135 5.95 3.68 7.42
CA ASP A 135 4.96 4.74 7.65
C ASP A 135 3.53 4.20 7.66
N LEU A 136 3.24 3.28 6.76
CA LEU A 136 1.92 2.70 6.52
C LEU A 136 1.98 1.16 6.53
N ILE A 137 0.86 0.57 6.94
CA ILE A 137 0.64 -0.89 6.90
C ILE A 137 -0.72 -1.12 6.27
N SER A 138 -0.77 -1.73 5.09
CA SER A 138 -2.03 -2.09 4.45
C SER A 138 -2.43 -3.52 4.78
N ALA A 139 -3.69 -3.70 5.17
CA ALA A 139 -4.25 -4.97 5.60
C ALA A 139 -5.63 -5.22 4.96
N GLY A 140 -5.69 -6.14 4.01
CA GLY A 140 -6.95 -6.44 3.31
C GLY A 140 -8.00 -7.10 4.19
N TRP A 141 -7.60 -7.87 5.20
CA TRP A 141 -8.53 -8.59 6.07
C TRP A 141 -9.46 -7.66 6.88
N ILE A 142 -9.08 -6.43 7.14
CA ILE A 142 -9.93 -5.46 7.86
C ILE A 142 -11.17 -5.04 7.06
N THR A 143 -11.19 -5.32 5.75
CA THR A 143 -12.35 -5.13 4.88
C THR A 143 -13.01 -6.45 4.52
N HIS A 144 -12.30 -7.35 3.83
CA HIS A 144 -12.91 -8.57 3.30
C HIS A 144 -13.12 -9.71 4.32
N SER A 145 -12.57 -9.61 5.54
CA SER A 145 -12.63 -10.67 6.55
C SER A 145 -12.80 -10.12 7.97
N ALA A 146 -13.41 -8.94 8.10
CA ALA A 146 -13.74 -8.40 9.43
C ALA A 146 -14.69 -9.37 10.16
N PRO A 147 -14.44 -9.66 11.46
CA PRO A 147 -15.34 -10.48 12.26
C PRO A 147 -16.73 -9.84 12.34
N ILE A 148 -17.78 -10.69 12.36
CA ILE A 148 -19.14 -10.22 12.58
C ILE A 148 -19.24 -9.66 14.00
N LEU A 149 -19.78 -8.44 14.13
CA LEU A 149 -20.21 -7.89 15.40
C LEU A 149 -21.66 -8.34 15.65
N ASP A 150 -21.86 -9.09 16.72
CA ASP A 150 -23.20 -9.55 17.12
C ASP A 150 -24.01 -8.38 17.72
N ILE A 151 -24.93 -7.85 16.94
CA ILE A 151 -25.82 -6.75 17.32
C ILE A 151 -27.24 -7.21 17.14
N GLY A 152 -28.02 -7.21 18.24
CA GLY A 152 -29.46 -7.48 18.25
C GLY A 152 -30.28 -6.24 18.61
N LEU A 153 -31.53 -6.21 18.16
CA LEU A 153 -32.54 -5.26 18.63
C LEU A 153 -33.44 -5.97 19.63
N ASP A 154 -33.40 -5.56 20.90
CA ASP A 154 -34.27 -6.07 21.92
C ASP A 154 -35.45 -5.10 22.17
N HIS A 155 -36.66 -5.61 22.19
CA HIS A 155 -37.82 -4.85 22.64
C HIS A 155 -37.91 -4.97 24.17
N ARG A 156 -37.86 -3.84 24.87
CA ARG A 156 -38.15 -3.75 26.30
C ARG A 156 -39.54 -3.24 26.56
#